data_34860682ab5c1caaaee9e7583619e536
#
_entry.id   34860682ab5c1caaaee9e7583619e536
#
_cell.length_a   1.000
_cell.length_b   1.000
_cell.length_c   1.000
_cell.angle_alpha   90.00
_cell.angle_beta   90.00
_cell.angle_gamma   90.00
#
_symmetry.space_group_name_H-M   'P 1'
#
loop_
_entity.id
_entity.type
_entity.pdbx_description
1 polymer ?
#
loop_
_entity_poly.entity_id
_entity_poly.type
_entity_poly.pdbx_seq_one_letter_code
_entity_poly.pdbx_strand_id
1 'polypeptide(L)'
;MRHSRGAIRGSIGAGTSSAAVLGPSPAARTIEVHLLAGRDKALRDGHPWVFAGAVARVEGPDDSPLARVLDARGRLIGVGFYSPRSQIRVRLLQGGVPDAALAGILGARLDEALALRRAVLPPETTGYRLLNAEGDGVPGWTVDRFGETLVSQITVAGLEAVRGEAYAALAERLPDCAVVQADDLPARHAEGLPAGAGRRDVVRGAPPDEAVFLESGLTFTADLTGGQKTGFYCDQRENRRLAERLAGGRSVLDLFAHTGAFGVYALRGGARQVTHVESAARSIEWGSRHYAMNGLEPGRAEWIKANVWEDLRRREAKYDMVICDPPPLARKRGDLAAAARAYKDLNRLAFGRLAPGGLLLTWSCSGAVDATLFRQILFAAAVEAGVRVALLAQLGAAADHPIALAHPQGEYLKGWLVVVQSQ
;
A
#
# COMPACT_ATOMS: atom_id res chain seq x y z
N MET A 1 1.68 -67.85 22.33
CA MET A 1 2.67 -66.85 22.70
C MET A 1 2.07 -65.47 22.46
N ARG A 2 1.87 -64.71 23.57
CA ARG A 2 1.21 -63.41 23.56
C ARG A 2 2.24 -62.33 23.23
N HIS A 3 1.92 -61.40 22.28
CA HIS A 3 2.66 -60.18 22.12
C HIS A 3 1.72 -59.00 22.30
N SER A 4 2.03 -58.22 23.32
CA SER A 4 1.38 -57.04 23.83
C SER A 4 1.55 -55.87 22.87
N ARG A 5 0.42 -55.17 22.58
CA ARG A 5 0.43 -53.83 21.95
C ARG A 5 0.59 -52.77 23.03
N GLY A 6 1.72 -52.07 23.00
CA GLY A 6 1.92 -50.86 23.78
C GLY A 6 1.38 -49.64 23.01
N ALA A 7 0.31 -49.03 23.56
CA ALA A 7 -0.19 -47.73 23.05
C ALA A 7 0.56 -46.58 23.71
N ILE A 8 1.30 -45.82 22.95
CA ILE A 8 1.89 -44.56 23.37
C ILE A 8 0.81 -43.46 23.16
N ARG A 9 0.22 -43.00 24.22
CA ARG A 9 -0.58 -41.78 24.25
C ARG A 9 0.36 -40.59 24.36
N GLY A 10 0.54 -39.88 23.23
CA GLY A 10 1.12 -38.54 23.21
C GLY A 10 0.06 -37.52 23.61
N SER A 11 0.23 -36.91 24.77
CA SER A 11 -0.57 -35.76 25.20
C SER A 11 -0.17 -34.54 24.38
N ILE A 12 -1.07 -34.06 23.51
CA ILE A 12 -0.94 -32.76 22.87
C ILE A 12 -1.34 -31.72 23.90
N GLY A 13 -0.36 -31.05 24.50
CA GLY A 13 -0.60 -29.89 25.34
C GLY A 13 -1.17 -28.76 24.50
N ALA A 14 -2.46 -28.42 24.73
CA ALA A 14 -3.06 -27.20 24.24
C ALA A 14 -2.40 -26.01 24.92
N GLY A 15 -1.41 -25.41 24.25
CA GLY A 15 -0.90 -24.10 24.62
C GLY A 15 -1.96 -23.05 24.36
N THR A 16 -2.70 -22.66 25.39
CA THR A 16 -3.56 -21.47 25.38
C THR A 16 -2.64 -20.25 25.26
N SER A 17 -2.46 -19.75 24.03
CA SER A 17 -1.87 -18.44 23.79
C SER A 17 -2.87 -17.41 24.35
N SER A 18 -2.58 -16.94 25.56
CA SER A 18 -3.24 -15.78 26.16
C SER A 18 -2.93 -14.58 25.27
N ALA A 19 -3.91 -14.12 24.47
CA ALA A 19 -3.87 -12.82 23.83
C ALA A 19 -3.73 -11.77 24.95
N ALA A 20 -2.53 -11.22 25.11
CA ALA A 20 -2.30 -10.13 26.03
C ALA A 20 -3.17 -8.96 25.59
N VAL A 21 -4.26 -8.73 26.30
CA VAL A 21 -5.03 -7.49 26.22
C VAL A 21 -4.08 -6.38 26.62
N LEU A 22 -3.59 -5.60 25.66
CA LEU A 22 -2.78 -4.43 25.90
C LEU A 22 -3.65 -3.42 26.68
N GLY A 23 -3.45 -3.36 28.00
CA GLY A 23 -4.08 -2.35 28.85
C GLY A 23 -3.67 -0.94 28.43
N PRO A 24 -4.41 0.10 28.85
CA PRO A 24 -4.05 1.50 28.54
C PRO A 24 -2.63 1.77 29.04
N SER A 25 -1.80 2.30 28.14
CA SER A 25 -0.45 2.76 28.45
C SER A 25 -0.52 3.88 29.50
N PRO A 26 0.44 3.98 30.46
CA PRO A 26 0.51 5.14 31.34
C PRO A 26 0.60 6.41 30.51
N ALA A 27 -0.02 7.52 30.98
CA ALA A 27 -0.13 8.81 30.25
C ALA A 27 1.16 9.08 29.46
N ALA A 28 1.01 9.14 28.13
CA ALA A 28 2.16 9.16 27.23
C ALA A 28 3.02 10.39 27.53
N ARG A 29 4.27 10.17 27.90
CA ARG A 29 5.23 11.25 28.16
C ARG A 29 5.40 12.09 26.90
N THR A 30 5.51 13.38 27.07
CA THR A 30 5.65 14.35 25.97
C THR A 30 6.95 15.10 26.11
N ILE A 31 7.69 15.24 25.01
CA ILE A 31 8.93 16.02 24.92
C ILE A 31 8.66 17.34 24.20
N GLU A 32 9.45 18.37 24.44
CA GLU A 32 9.38 19.64 23.71
C GLU A 32 10.46 19.68 22.61
N VAL A 33 10.03 19.95 21.38
CA VAL A 33 10.90 20.10 20.22
C VAL A 33 10.83 21.55 19.74
N HIS A 34 11.92 22.29 19.94
CA HIS A 34 12.04 23.69 19.53
C HIS A 34 12.66 23.80 18.15
N LEU A 35 12.03 24.58 17.29
CA LEU A 35 12.50 24.77 15.92
C LEU A 35 13.50 25.93 15.81
N LEU A 36 14.38 25.84 14.84
CA LEU A 36 15.18 26.95 14.33
C LEU A 36 14.27 28.05 13.76
N ALA A 37 14.70 29.31 13.87
CA ALA A 37 13.96 30.44 13.30
C ALA A 37 13.70 30.26 11.80
N GLY A 38 12.46 30.51 11.38
CA GLY A 38 12.04 30.40 9.97
C GLY A 38 11.80 28.97 9.46
N ARG A 39 11.86 27.96 10.35
CA ARG A 39 11.59 26.57 9.97
C ARG A 39 10.14 26.11 10.26
N ASP A 40 9.30 27.00 10.71
CA ASP A 40 7.91 26.73 11.10
C ASP A 40 6.89 26.94 9.96
N LYS A 41 7.24 27.64 8.88
CA LYS A 41 6.29 28.02 7.83
C LYS A 41 5.57 26.81 7.22
N ALA A 42 6.30 25.81 6.73
CA ALA A 42 5.69 24.63 6.10
C ALA A 42 4.75 23.87 7.05
N LEU A 43 5.09 23.82 8.35
CA LEU A 43 4.26 23.17 9.37
C LEU A 43 2.97 23.95 9.64
N ARG A 44 3.03 25.28 9.67
CA ARG A 44 1.86 26.14 9.78
C ARG A 44 0.96 26.07 8.56
N ASP A 45 1.56 25.81 7.38
CA ASP A 45 0.86 25.58 6.12
C ASP A 45 0.32 24.13 6.00
N GLY A 46 0.46 23.31 7.07
CA GLY A 46 -0.13 21.97 7.17
C GLY A 46 0.79 20.79 6.83
N HIS A 47 2.08 21.04 6.51
CA HIS A 47 3.02 19.91 6.27
C HIS A 47 3.25 19.15 7.58
N PRO A 48 3.09 17.80 7.60
CA PRO A 48 3.09 17.04 8.86
C PRO A 48 4.51 16.72 9.40
N TRP A 49 5.59 16.94 8.65
CA TRP A 49 6.92 16.45 8.99
C TRP A 49 7.86 17.54 9.49
N VAL A 50 8.42 17.32 10.68
CA VAL A 50 9.53 18.10 11.24
C VAL A 50 10.82 17.34 10.97
N PHE A 51 11.64 17.87 10.06
CA PHE A 51 12.95 17.27 9.75
C PHE A 51 13.98 17.57 10.84
N ALA A 52 14.94 16.66 11.04
CA ALA A 52 16.01 16.83 12.03
C ALA A 52 16.78 18.14 11.87
N GLY A 53 17.05 18.59 10.63
CA GLY A 53 17.71 19.84 10.33
C GLY A 53 16.88 21.11 10.61
N ALA A 54 15.62 20.98 11.03
CA ALA A 54 14.78 22.08 11.46
C ALA A 54 14.77 22.24 13.01
N VAL A 55 15.31 21.28 13.75
CA VAL A 55 15.28 21.23 15.21
C VAL A 55 16.47 21.99 15.77
N ALA A 56 16.21 22.95 16.66
CA ALA A 56 17.22 23.68 17.41
C ALA A 56 17.65 22.94 18.68
N ARG A 57 16.68 22.47 19.45
CA ARG A 57 16.89 21.71 20.69
C ARG A 57 15.69 20.84 21.01
N VAL A 58 15.91 19.86 21.87
CA VAL A 58 14.89 18.94 22.38
C VAL A 58 14.99 18.95 23.91
N GLU A 59 13.86 19.06 24.61
CA GLU A 59 13.79 19.12 26.06
C GLU A 59 12.79 18.09 26.60
N GLY A 60 13.22 17.25 27.53
CA GLY A 60 12.41 16.22 28.17
C GLY A 60 13.03 14.83 28.05
N PRO A 61 12.33 13.77 28.46
CA PRO A 61 12.84 12.41 28.45
C PRO A 61 12.98 11.87 27.01
N ASP A 62 14.13 11.29 26.67
CA ASP A 62 14.44 10.78 25.34
C ASP A 62 13.53 9.61 24.88
N ASP A 63 12.87 8.93 25.82
CA ASP A 63 11.95 7.82 25.58
C ASP A 63 10.48 8.27 25.38
N SER A 64 10.23 9.57 25.28
CA SER A 64 8.89 10.10 25.06
C SER A 64 8.34 9.74 23.67
N PRO A 65 7.14 9.15 23.57
CA PRO A 65 6.53 8.81 22.29
C PRO A 65 5.95 10.01 21.55
N LEU A 66 5.62 11.07 22.26
CA LEU A 66 4.98 12.29 21.74
C LEU A 66 5.87 13.51 21.89
N ALA A 67 5.69 14.47 20.99
CA ALA A 67 6.37 15.76 21.04
C ALA A 67 5.39 16.92 20.87
N ARG A 68 5.58 17.97 21.68
CA ARG A 68 5.05 19.31 21.44
C ARG A 68 6.06 20.06 20.58
N VAL A 69 5.66 20.52 19.42
CA VAL A 69 6.54 21.28 18.51
C VAL A 69 6.32 22.77 18.72
N LEU A 70 7.40 23.48 19.05
CA LEU A 70 7.42 24.89 19.36
C LEU A 70 8.24 25.66 18.32
N ASP A 71 7.78 26.84 17.92
CA ASP A 71 8.57 27.73 17.07
C ASP A 71 9.74 28.38 17.86
N ALA A 72 10.58 29.15 17.19
CA ALA A 72 11.73 29.82 17.80
C ALA A 72 11.36 30.84 18.89
N ARG A 73 10.08 31.21 19.01
CA ARG A 73 9.54 32.10 20.05
C ARG A 73 8.82 31.33 21.15
N GLY A 74 8.88 30.01 21.17
CA GLY A 74 8.20 29.16 22.14
C GLY A 74 6.69 29.02 21.92
N ARG A 75 6.14 29.43 20.77
CA ARG A 75 4.71 29.26 20.47
C ARG A 75 4.47 27.88 19.91
N LEU A 76 3.45 27.21 20.39
CA LEU A 76 3.06 25.88 19.93
C LEU A 76 2.64 25.89 18.45
N ILE A 77 3.13 24.89 17.71
CA ILE A 77 2.72 24.58 16.34
C ILE A 77 1.77 23.39 16.33
N GLY A 78 2.06 22.35 17.10
CA GLY A 78 1.22 21.15 17.19
C GLY A 78 1.87 20.05 18.03
N VAL A 79 1.18 18.91 18.11
CA VAL A 79 1.62 17.70 18.81
C VAL A 79 1.74 16.56 17.80
N GLY A 80 2.71 15.68 17.96
CA GLY A 80 2.92 14.55 17.05
C GLY A 80 3.78 13.44 17.62
N PHE A 81 3.98 12.40 16.84
CA PHE A 81 4.82 11.26 17.18
C PHE A 81 6.30 11.61 17.06
N TYR A 82 7.07 11.34 18.12
CA TYR A 82 8.50 11.59 18.18
C TYR A 82 9.31 10.38 17.76
N SER A 83 10.33 10.61 16.95
CA SER A 83 11.24 9.58 16.44
C SER A 83 12.70 10.03 16.60
N PRO A 84 13.38 9.70 17.70
CA PRO A 84 14.72 10.23 18.05
C PRO A 84 15.82 9.83 17.05
N ARG A 85 15.65 8.74 16.31
CA ARG A 85 16.64 8.22 15.36
C ARG A 85 16.35 8.58 13.90
N SER A 86 15.12 9.05 13.60
CA SER A 86 14.67 9.35 12.25
C SER A 86 15.16 10.71 11.76
N GLN A 87 15.37 10.85 10.45
CA GLN A 87 15.54 12.15 9.81
C GLN A 87 14.25 12.99 9.85
N ILE A 88 13.09 12.36 10.00
CA ILE A 88 11.81 13.01 10.27
C ILE A 88 11.59 12.90 11.79
N ARG A 89 12.01 13.95 12.51
CA ARG A 89 12.09 13.95 13.97
C ARG A 89 10.74 13.92 14.66
N VAL A 90 9.76 14.63 14.11
CA VAL A 90 8.37 14.59 14.58
C VAL A 90 7.43 14.49 13.37
N ARG A 91 6.39 13.70 13.52
CA ARG A 91 5.26 13.68 12.60
C ARG A 91 4.03 14.17 13.31
N LEU A 92 3.54 15.36 12.91
CA LEU A 92 2.41 16.02 13.54
C LEU A 92 1.12 15.26 13.30
N LEU A 93 0.37 15.04 14.38
CA LEU A 93 -1.00 14.53 14.34
C LEU A 93 -1.96 15.64 13.91
N GLN A 94 -2.83 15.37 12.97
CA GLN A 94 -3.88 16.30 12.61
C GLN A 94 -4.88 16.43 13.77
N GLY A 95 -5.12 17.66 14.19
CA GLY A 95 -5.95 17.94 15.38
C GLY A 95 -5.26 17.65 16.70
N GLY A 96 -3.95 17.32 16.68
CA GLY A 96 -3.15 17.20 17.89
C GLY A 96 -3.01 18.55 18.59
N VAL A 97 -3.73 18.73 19.68
CA VAL A 97 -3.64 19.90 20.56
C VAL A 97 -3.09 19.48 21.91
N PRO A 98 -2.43 20.38 22.66
CA PRO A 98 -2.01 20.08 24.02
C PRO A 98 -3.19 19.63 24.86
N ASP A 99 -2.93 18.72 25.77
CA ASP A 99 -3.89 18.22 26.76
C ASP A 99 -5.07 17.39 26.19
N ALA A 100 -5.18 17.21 24.87
CA ALA A 100 -6.11 16.24 24.31
C ALA A 100 -5.58 14.80 24.52
N ALA A 101 -6.43 13.94 25.03
CA ALA A 101 -6.11 12.52 25.16
C ALA A 101 -5.82 11.92 23.77
N LEU A 102 -4.68 11.25 23.61
CA LEU A 102 -4.28 10.64 22.34
C LEU A 102 -5.38 9.70 21.78
N ALA A 103 -6.02 8.91 22.65
CA ALA A 103 -7.12 8.02 22.27
C ALA A 103 -8.29 8.79 21.59
N GLY A 104 -8.62 10.00 22.10
CA GLY A 104 -9.65 10.85 21.49
C GLY A 104 -9.26 11.35 20.11
N ILE A 105 -7.99 11.76 19.93
CA ILE A 105 -7.48 12.20 18.62
C ILE A 105 -7.50 11.06 17.62
N LEU A 106 -6.96 9.90 18.00
CA LEU A 106 -6.93 8.70 17.13
C LEU A 106 -8.34 8.24 16.78
N GLY A 107 -9.25 8.27 17.77
CA GLY A 107 -10.65 7.96 17.56
C GLY A 107 -11.31 8.88 16.53
N ALA A 108 -11.17 10.19 16.66
CA ALA A 108 -11.73 11.15 15.71
C ALA A 108 -11.19 10.95 14.29
N ARG A 109 -9.88 10.69 14.14
CA ARG A 109 -9.29 10.40 12.81
C ARG A 109 -9.82 9.11 12.20
N LEU A 110 -10.01 8.06 12.99
CA LEU A 110 -10.63 6.82 12.54
C LEU A 110 -12.09 7.03 12.12
N ASP A 111 -12.86 7.82 12.86
CA ASP A 111 -14.25 8.13 12.51
C ASP A 111 -14.35 8.87 11.18
N GLU A 112 -13.47 9.86 10.95
CA GLU A 112 -13.37 10.59 9.68
C GLU A 112 -12.94 9.65 8.54
N ALA A 113 -11.93 8.80 8.77
CA ALA A 113 -11.47 7.84 7.78
C ALA A 113 -12.58 6.85 7.39
N LEU A 114 -13.34 6.33 8.36
CA LEU A 114 -14.50 5.46 8.13
C LEU A 114 -15.62 6.19 7.36
N ALA A 115 -15.89 7.45 7.70
CA ALA A 115 -16.88 8.27 7.00
C ALA A 115 -16.49 8.50 5.54
N LEU A 116 -15.20 8.84 5.28
CA LEU A 116 -14.68 9.00 3.93
C LEU A 116 -14.86 7.70 3.11
N ARG A 117 -14.47 6.53 3.67
CA ARG A 117 -14.59 5.25 2.97
C ARG A 117 -16.04 4.93 2.63
N ARG A 118 -16.97 5.19 3.53
CA ARG A 118 -18.41 5.03 3.24
C ARG A 118 -18.89 5.92 2.07
N ALA A 119 -18.29 7.09 1.90
CA ALA A 119 -18.65 8.02 0.83
C ALA A 119 -18.03 7.70 -0.53
N VAL A 120 -16.80 7.13 -0.55
CA VAL A 120 -16.03 6.99 -1.80
C VAL A 120 -15.93 5.55 -2.32
N LEU A 121 -16.19 4.55 -1.49
CA LEU A 121 -16.09 3.16 -1.92
C LEU A 121 -17.27 2.77 -2.83
N PRO A 122 -17.00 2.02 -3.90
CA PRO A 122 -18.08 1.43 -4.69
C PRO A 122 -18.86 0.40 -3.85
N PRO A 123 -20.12 0.15 -4.19
CA PRO A 123 -20.91 -0.92 -3.58
C PRO A 123 -20.18 -2.25 -3.59
N GLU A 124 -20.57 -3.15 -2.67
CA GLU A 124 -20.00 -4.51 -2.56
C GLU A 124 -18.47 -4.51 -2.49
N THR A 125 -17.92 -3.63 -1.63
CA THR A 125 -16.47 -3.52 -1.39
C THR A 125 -16.19 -3.65 0.10
N THR A 126 -15.55 -4.76 0.49
CA THR A 126 -15.10 -5.04 1.86
C THR A 126 -13.59 -5.19 1.98
N GLY A 127 -12.86 -5.04 0.83
CA GLY A 127 -11.40 -4.95 0.75
C GLY A 127 -10.95 -3.54 0.37
N TYR A 128 -10.29 -2.81 1.30
CA TYR A 128 -9.90 -1.42 1.07
C TYR A 128 -8.90 -0.91 2.11
N ARG A 129 -8.19 0.20 1.80
CA ARG A 129 -7.40 0.98 2.74
C ARG A 129 -8.31 1.74 3.70
N LEU A 130 -8.38 1.30 4.96
CA LEU A 130 -9.19 1.95 6.00
C LEU A 130 -8.52 3.22 6.52
N LEU A 131 -7.21 3.19 6.73
CA LEU A 131 -6.43 4.34 7.21
C LEU A 131 -5.15 4.49 6.39
N ASN A 132 -4.90 5.68 5.83
CA ASN A 132 -3.77 5.98 4.94
C ASN A 132 -2.82 7.03 5.52
N ALA A 133 -2.26 6.74 6.68
CA ALA A 133 -1.19 7.51 7.32
C ALA A 133 -1.42 9.04 7.31
N GLU A 134 -0.50 9.81 6.75
CA GLU A 134 -0.56 11.27 6.64
C GLU A 134 -1.81 11.77 5.92
N GLY A 135 -2.33 10.99 4.97
CA GLY A 135 -3.54 11.32 4.23
C GLY A 135 -4.80 11.34 5.08
N ASP A 136 -4.85 10.55 6.15
CA ASP A 136 -5.92 10.51 7.14
C ASP A 136 -5.52 11.17 8.48
N GLY A 137 -4.40 11.90 8.50
CA GLY A 137 -3.95 12.69 9.65
C GLY A 137 -3.35 11.89 10.80
N VAL A 138 -3.03 10.60 10.61
CA VAL A 138 -2.29 9.76 11.58
C VAL A 138 -1.01 9.24 10.94
N PRO A 139 0.06 10.05 10.93
CA PRO A 139 1.30 9.73 10.24
C PRO A 139 1.90 8.40 10.63
N GLY A 140 2.31 7.64 9.60
CA GLY A 140 2.99 6.35 9.78
C GLY A 140 2.10 5.20 10.23
N TRP A 141 0.78 5.35 10.24
CA TRP A 141 -0.18 4.29 10.50
C TRP A 141 -1.01 3.98 9.26
N THR A 142 -0.87 2.79 8.71
CA THR A 142 -1.75 2.29 7.66
C THR A 142 -2.55 1.09 8.14
N VAL A 143 -3.81 1.03 7.76
CA VAL A 143 -4.69 -0.10 8.07
C VAL A 143 -5.45 -0.48 6.81
N ASP A 144 -5.30 -1.71 6.35
CA ASP A 144 -6.13 -2.29 5.30
C ASP A 144 -7.19 -3.20 5.93
N ARG A 145 -8.40 -3.17 5.39
CA ARG A 145 -9.49 -4.06 5.74
C ARG A 145 -9.69 -5.09 4.64
N PHE A 146 -9.81 -6.35 5.04
CA PHE A 146 -10.18 -7.48 4.18
C PHE A 146 -11.29 -8.28 4.86
N GLY A 147 -12.56 -7.99 4.49
CA GLY A 147 -13.72 -8.54 5.17
C GLY A 147 -13.76 -8.14 6.65
N GLU A 148 -13.62 -9.12 7.54
CA GLU A 148 -13.57 -8.93 8.99
C GLU A 148 -12.16 -8.94 9.58
N THR A 149 -11.14 -8.81 8.74
CA THR A 149 -9.74 -8.75 9.17
C THR A 149 -9.12 -7.40 8.84
N LEU A 150 -8.45 -6.80 9.82
CA LEU A 150 -7.67 -5.58 9.68
C LEU A 150 -6.19 -5.93 9.68
N VAL A 151 -5.46 -5.45 8.69
CA VAL A 151 -3.99 -5.56 8.64
C VAL A 151 -3.38 -4.20 8.89
N SER A 152 -2.75 -4.05 10.04
CA SER A 152 -2.14 -2.80 10.52
C SER A 152 -0.65 -2.79 10.25
N GLN A 153 -0.12 -1.66 9.78
CA GLN A 153 1.30 -1.39 9.66
C GLN A 153 1.65 -0.08 10.38
N ILE A 154 2.58 -0.15 11.33
CA ILE A 154 3.10 1.00 12.06
C ILE A 154 4.57 1.18 11.68
N THR A 155 4.91 2.36 11.15
CA THR A 155 6.26 2.67 10.67
C THR A 155 6.97 3.75 11.48
N VAL A 156 6.34 4.33 12.50
CA VAL A 156 6.83 5.47 13.27
C VAL A 156 7.07 5.07 14.72
N ALA A 157 8.27 5.36 15.24
CA ALA A 157 8.69 4.91 16.57
C ALA A 157 7.77 5.42 17.70
N GLY A 158 7.37 6.68 17.66
CA GLY A 158 6.46 7.25 18.66
C GLY A 158 5.08 6.59 18.65
N LEU A 159 4.54 6.27 17.48
CA LEU A 159 3.27 5.55 17.37
C LEU A 159 3.40 4.10 17.84
N GLU A 160 4.50 3.43 17.50
CA GLU A 160 4.77 2.05 17.95
C GLU A 160 4.78 1.98 19.49
N ALA A 161 5.37 2.97 20.17
CA ALA A 161 5.42 3.02 21.62
C ALA A 161 4.03 3.16 22.28
N VAL A 162 3.05 3.73 21.57
CA VAL A 162 1.66 3.91 22.02
C VAL A 162 0.67 3.07 21.22
N ARG A 163 1.13 2.02 20.55
CA ARG A 163 0.27 1.16 19.69
C ARG A 163 -0.94 0.57 20.40
N GLY A 164 -0.86 0.39 21.72
CA GLY A 164 -1.99 -0.09 22.52
C GLY A 164 -3.20 0.84 22.44
N GLU A 165 -2.99 2.16 22.46
CA GLU A 165 -4.05 3.16 22.32
C GLU A 165 -4.62 3.17 20.89
N ALA A 166 -3.76 2.99 19.88
CA ALA A 166 -4.19 2.87 18.49
C ALA A 166 -5.09 1.65 18.27
N TYR A 167 -4.71 0.50 18.80
CA TYR A 167 -5.51 -0.72 18.68
C TYR A 167 -6.77 -0.69 19.55
N ALA A 168 -6.76 -0.02 20.70
CA ALA A 168 -7.97 0.20 21.49
C ALA A 168 -8.97 1.06 20.71
N ALA A 169 -8.52 2.13 20.06
CA ALA A 169 -9.36 2.98 19.22
C ALA A 169 -9.97 2.23 18.01
N LEU A 170 -9.21 1.32 17.38
CA LEU A 170 -9.73 0.42 16.33
C LEU A 170 -10.78 -0.55 16.88
N ALA A 171 -10.48 -1.17 18.03
CA ALA A 171 -11.36 -2.17 18.65
C ALA A 171 -12.72 -1.59 19.05
N GLU A 172 -12.75 -0.34 19.52
CA GLU A 172 -13.98 0.36 19.87
C GLU A 172 -14.88 0.59 18.65
N ARG A 173 -14.31 0.86 17.47
CA ARG A 173 -15.04 1.21 16.24
C ARG A 173 -15.38 0.00 15.38
N LEU A 174 -14.58 -1.03 15.47
CA LEU A 174 -14.66 -2.26 14.68
C LEU A 174 -14.55 -3.49 15.60
N PRO A 175 -15.52 -3.67 16.53
CA PRO A 175 -15.43 -4.69 17.58
C PRO A 175 -15.37 -6.13 17.03
N ASP A 176 -15.93 -6.38 15.87
CA ASP A 176 -16.03 -7.72 15.29
C ASP A 176 -14.82 -8.09 14.42
N CYS A 177 -13.92 -7.12 14.13
CA CYS A 177 -12.77 -7.37 13.28
C CYS A 177 -11.61 -7.99 14.05
N ALA A 178 -10.97 -9.00 13.48
CA ALA A 178 -9.64 -9.45 13.89
C ALA A 178 -8.57 -8.41 13.45
N VAL A 179 -7.48 -8.29 14.22
CA VAL A 179 -6.40 -7.34 13.93
C VAL A 179 -5.06 -8.07 13.87
N VAL A 180 -4.35 -7.88 12.76
CA VAL A 180 -2.99 -8.40 12.54
C VAL A 180 -2.04 -7.22 12.33
N GLN A 181 -0.91 -7.20 13.02
CA GLN A 181 0.17 -6.24 12.77
C GLN A 181 1.20 -6.86 11.82
N ALA A 182 1.52 -6.16 10.73
CA ALA A 182 2.52 -6.56 9.75
C ALA A 182 3.75 -5.64 9.85
N ASP A 183 4.86 -6.16 10.41
CA ASP A 183 6.08 -5.40 10.75
C ASP A 183 7.24 -5.58 9.76
N ASP A 184 6.98 -6.12 8.59
CA ASP A 184 7.96 -6.47 7.56
C ASP A 184 8.42 -5.30 6.68
N LEU A 185 8.10 -4.06 7.05
CA LEU A 185 8.42 -2.88 6.27
C LEU A 185 9.85 -2.38 6.50
N PRO A 186 10.69 -2.23 5.44
CA PRO A 186 12.04 -1.67 5.54
C PRO A 186 12.09 -0.26 6.15
N ALA A 187 11.00 0.52 6.04
CA ALA A 187 10.89 1.86 6.61
C ALA A 187 11.07 1.87 8.15
N ARG A 188 10.73 0.78 8.84
CA ARG A 188 10.90 0.62 10.29
C ARG A 188 12.36 0.74 10.72
N HIS A 189 13.32 0.29 9.90
CA HIS A 189 14.75 0.43 10.21
C HIS A 189 15.21 1.88 10.32
N ALA A 190 14.66 2.77 9.48
CA ALA A 190 14.99 4.19 9.53
C ALA A 190 14.48 4.88 10.82
N GLU A 191 13.51 4.28 11.47
CA GLU A 191 12.94 4.71 12.75
C GLU A 191 13.63 4.07 13.97
N GLY A 192 14.56 3.12 13.72
CA GLY A 192 15.20 2.33 14.78
C GLY A 192 14.30 1.23 15.35
N LEU A 193 13.21 0.90 14.64
CA LEU A 193 12.30 -0.19 14.99
C LEU A 193 12.77 -1.51 14.39
N PRO A 194 12.55 -2.66 15.07
CA PRO A 194 12.78 -3.94 14.46
C PRO A 194 11.83 -4.12 13.26
N ALA A 195 12.38 -4.53 12.12
CA ALA A 195 11.56 -5.02 11.02
C ALA A 195 11.51 -6.54 11.13
N GLY A 196 10.33 -7.09 11.33
CA GLY A 196 10.12 -8.53 11.34
C GLY A 196 10.42 -9.13 9.95
N ALA A 197 10.99 -10.32 9.90
CA ALA A 197 11.19 -11.06 8.65
C ALA A 197 9.86 -11.72 8.23
N GLY A 198 8.94 -10.95 7.66
CA GLY A 198 7.63 -11.44 7.22
C GLY A 198 6.70 -11.88 8.37
N ARG A 199 6.99 -11.48 9.60
CA ARG A 199 6.20 -11.84 10.77
C ARG A 199 4.95 -10.99 10.85
N ARG A 200 3.83 -11.65 11.08
CA ARG A 200 2.53 -11.03 11.35
C ARG A 200 2.08 -11.42 12.75
N ASP A 201 1.96 -10.44 13.62
CA ASP A 201 1.54 -10.66 14.99
C ASP A 201 0.02 -10.48 15.11
N VAL A 202 -0.66 -11.49 15.65
CA VAL A 202 -2.08 -11.36 15.97
C VAL A 202 -2.22 -10.44 17.18
N VAL A 203 -2.85 -9.30 16.97
CA VAL A 203 -3.13 -8.32 18.02
C VAL A 203 -4.47 -8.63 18.68
N ARG A 204 -5.46 -9.07 17.90
CA ARG A 204 -6.81 -9.33 18.38
C ARG A 204 -7.53 -10.36 17.51
N GLY A 205 -8.37 -11.17 18.16
CA GLY A 205 -9.24 -12.15 17.48
C GLY A 205 -8.48 -13.35 16.94
N ALA A 206 -9.11 -14.06 16.01
CA ALA A 206 -8.56 -15.23 15.34
C ALA A 206 -8.59 -15.01 13.81
N PRO A 207 -7.65 -14.25 13.25
CA PRO A 207 -7.61 -14.02 11.82
C PRO A 207 -7.34 -15.32 11.06
N PRO A 208 -7.97 -15.52 9.89
CA PRO A 208 -7.66 -16.65 9.02
C PRO A 208 -6.26 -16.45 8.38
N ASP A 209 -5.67 -17.51 7.86
CA ASP A 209 -4.46 -17.42 7.05
C ASP A 209 -4.70 -16.64 5.74
N GLU A 210 -5.91 -16.72 5.21
CA GLU A 210 -6.39 -16.08 4.00
C GLU A 210 -7.69 -15.34 4.27
N ALA A 211 -7.69 -14.02 4.15
CA ALA A 211 -8.91 -13.23 4.33
C ALA A 211 -9.66 -13.08 3.01
N VAL A 212 -10.90 -13.55 2.96
CA VAL A 212 -11.80 -13.37 1.80
C VAL A 212 -12.47 -12.02 1.88
N PHE A 213 -12.53 -11.29 0.76
CA PHE A 213 -13.18 -9.99 0.69
C PHE A 213 -13.77 -9.72 -0.70
N LEU A 214 -14.61 -8.69 -0.77
CA LEU A 214 -15.19 -8.19 -2.00
C LEU A 214 -14.50 -6.88 -2.42
N GLU A 215 -14.27 -6.74 -3.73
CA GLU A 215 -13.88 -5.48 -4.36
C GLU A 215 -14.78 -5.24 -5.59
N SER A 216 -15.69 -4.28 -5.50
CA SER A 216 -16.67 -3.98 -6.56
C SER A 216 -17.44 -5.22 -7.04
N GLY A 217 -17.91 -6.05 -6.10
CA GLY A 217 -18.66 -7.27 -6.37
C GLY A 217 -17.81 -8.48 -6.80
N LEU A 218 -16.50 -8.33 -6.99
CA LEU A 218 -15.59 -9.45 -7.26
C LEU A 218 -15.00 -9.98 -5.96
N THR A 219 -14.84 -11.29 -5.88
CA THR A 219 -14.29 -11.98 -4.70
C THR A 219 -12.79 -12.18 -4.85
N PHE A 220 -12.03 -11.77 -3.84
CA PHE A 220 -10.59 -11.93 -3.75
C PHE A 220 -10.18 -12.48 -2.39
N THR A 221 -8.92 -12.89 -2.28
CA THR A 221 -8.29 -13.28 -1.02
C THR A 221 -7.02 -12.46 -0.79
N ALA A 222 -6.79 -12.09 0.46
CA ALA A 222 -5.53 -11.51 0.92
C ALA A 222 -4.72 -12.56 1.69
N ASP A 223 -3.46 -12.77 1.29
CA ASP A 223 -2.52 -13.65 1.98
C ASP A 223 -2.01 -12.97 3.25
N LEU A 224 -2.47 -13.43 4.41
CA LEU A 224 -2.08 -12.88 5.71
C LEU A 224 -0.83 -13.55 6.30
N THR A 225 -0.29 -14.61 5.68
CA THR A 225 0.85 -15.36 6.21
C THR A 225 2.18 -15.00 5.57
N GLY A 226 2.17 -14.56 4.32
CA GLY A 226 3.41 -14.25 3.58
C GLY A 226 3.19 -13.40 2.34
N GLY A 227 1.99 -12.80 2.20
CA GLY A 227 1.65 -11.92 1.08
C GLY A 227 2.48 -10.64 1.07
N GLN A 228 2.69 -10.08 -0.13
CA GLN A 228 3.33 -8.79 -0.30
C GLN A 228 2.46 -7.68 0.32
N LYS A 229 3.08 -6.62 0.87
CA LYS A 229 2.41 -5.54 1.59
C LYS A 229 1.51 -6.11 2.71
N THR A 230 0.25 -5.72 2.72
CA THR A 230 -0.78 -6.19 3.65
C THR A 230 -1.52 -7.45 3.19
N GLY A 231 -1.25 -7.92 1.94
CA GLY A 231 -1.86 -9.10 1.33
C GLY A 231 -2.53 -8.85 -0.01
N PHE A 232 -2.89 -7.60 -0.32
CA PHE A 232 -3.50 -7.20 -1.59
C PHE A 232 -3.20 -5.72 -1.92
N TYR A 233 -3.39 -5.32 -3.18
CA TYR A 233 -3.11 -3.97 -3.69
C TYR A 233 -4.40 -3.17 -3.87
N CYS A 234 -4.98 -2.64 -2.79
CA CYS A 234 -6.22 -1.85 -2.83
C CYS A 234 -6.07 -0.54 -3.61
N ASP A 235 -4.85 0.02 -3.68
CA ASP A 235 -4.53 1.25 -4.37
C ASP A 235 -4.83 1.22 -5.88
N GLN A 236 -4.88 0.04 -6.50
CA GLN A 236 -5.16 -0.15 -7.93
C GLN A 236 -6.66 -0.37 -8.25
N ARG A 237 -7.57 -0.32 -7.28
CA ARG A 237 -9.01 -0.63 -7.51
C ARG A 237 -9.63 0.19 -8.64
N GLU A 238 -9.45 1.51 -8.63
CA GLU A 238 -10.05 2.38 -9.65
C GLU A 238 -9.43 2.15 -11.03
N ASN A 239 -8.15 1.80 -11.06
CA ASN A 239 -7.43 1.47 -12.28
C ASN A 239 -7.90 0.11 -12.85
N ARG A 240 -8.19 -0.87 -11.98
CA ARG A 240 -8.82 -2.14 -12.40
C ARG A 240 -10.21 -1.92 -12.98
N ARG A 241 -11.04 -1.05 -12.36
CA ARG A 241 -12.35 -0.67 -12.90
C ARG A 241 -12.25 0.06 -14.23
N LEU A 242 -11.20 0.87 -14.42
CA LEU A 242 -10.94 1.49 -15.72
C LEU A 242 -10.57 0.43 -16.76
N ALA A 243 -9.67 -0.50 -16.44
CA ALA A 243 -9.31 -1.61 -17.33
C ALA A 243 -10.53 -2.45 -17.71
N GLU A 244 -11.43 -2.75 -16.76
CA GLU A 244 -12.71 -3.42 -17.02
C GLU A 244 -13.53 -2.71 -18.08
N ARG A 245 -13.76 -1.39 -17.92
CA ARG A 245 -14.56 -0.60 -18.90
C ARG A 245 -13.96 -0.57 -20.30
N LEU A 246 -12.64 -0.71 -20.39
CA LEU A 246 -11.90 -0.65 -21.65
C LEU A 246 -11.67 -2.04 -22.28
N ALA A 247 -11.93 -3.13 -21.56
CA ALA A 247 -11.51 -4.47 -21.97
C ALA A 247 -12.42 -5.14 -23.01
N GLY A 248 -13.64 -4.66 -23.23
CA GLY A 248 -14.64 -5.30 -24.10
C GLY A 248 -14.09 -5.70 -25.47
N GLY A 249 -14.14 -7.00 -25.81
CA GLY A 249 -13.66 -7.60 -27.07
C GLY A 249 -12.14 -7.60 -27.27
N ARG A 250 -11.34 -7.10 -26.32
CA ARG A 250 -9.88 -6.97 -26.44
C ARG A 250 -9.10 -8.21 -25.96
N SER A 251 -7.95 -8.43 -26.57
CA SER A 251 -6.87 -9.26 -26.00
C SER A 251 -6.04 -8.39 -25.06
N VAL A 252 -5.80 -8.89 -23.86
CA VAL A 252 -5.11 -8.15 -22.78
C VAL A 252 -3.82 -8.87 -22.40
N LEU A 253 -2.71 -8.11 -22.30
CA LEU A 253 -1.45 -8.56 -21.71
C LEU A 253 -1.28 -7.88 -20.35
N ASP A 254 -1.26 -8.64 -19.28
CA ASP A 254 -1.11 -8.18 -17.90
C ASP A 254 0.29 -8.53 -17.39
N LEU A 255 1.13 -7.51 -17.28
CA LEU A 255 2.54 -7.62 -16.89
C LEU A 255 2.70 -7.32 -15.40
N PHE A 256 3.52 -8.11 -14.71
CA PHE A 256 3.63 -8.10 -13.25
C PHE A 256 2.28 -8.39 -12.60
N ALA A 257 1.61 -9.41 -13.13
CA ALA A 257 0.21 -9.66 -12.87
C ALA A 257 -0.13 -9.95 -11.40
N HIS A 258 0.86 -10.25 -10.55
CA HIS A 258 0.67 -10.63 -9.16
C HIS A 258 -0.41 -11.73 -9.07
N THR A 259 -1.51 -11.48 -8.37
CA THR A 259 -2.64 -12.42 -8.26
C THR A 259 -3.72 -12.21 -9.35
N GLY A 260 -3.39 -11.58 -10.46
CA GLY A 260 -4.23 -11.46 -11.66
C GLY A 260 -5.47 -10.58 -11.50
N ALA A 261 -5.53 -9.72 -10.51
CA ALA A 261 -6.71 -8.93 -10.24
C ALA A 261 -7.14 -8.02 -11.42
N PHE A 262 -6.18 -7.45 -12.17
CA PHE A 262 -6.49 -6.71 -13.38
C PHE A 262 -7.15 -7.59 -14.44
N GLY A 263 -6.67 -8.82 -14.64
CA GLY A 263 -7.25 -9.75 -15.59
C GLY A 263 -8.64 -10.23 -15.21
N VAL A 264 -8.91 -10.43 -13.90
CA VAL A 264 -10.25 -10.75 -13.38
C VAL A 264 -11.23 -9.65 -13.77
N TYR A 265 -10.88 -8.38 -13.54
CA TYR A 265 -11.68 -7.24 -13.97
C TYR A 265 -11.81 -7.16 -15.50
N ALA A 266 -10.72 -7.39 -16.25
CA ALA A 266 -10.77 -7.35 -17.70
C ALA A 266 -11.70 -8.41 -18.28
N LEU A 267 -11.70 -9.65 -17.76
CA LEU A 267 -12.63 -10.69 -18.21
C LEU A 267 -14.07 -10.37 -17.85
N ARG A 268 -14.36 -9.84 -16.66
CA ARG A 268 -15.70 -9.36 -16.31
C ARG A 268 -16.16 -8.26 -17.27
N GLY A 269 -15.24 -7.39 -17.71
CA GLY A 269 -15.47 -6.34 -18.70
C GLY A 269 -15.59 -6.83 -20.15
N GLY A 270 -15.54 -8.15 -20.38
CA GLY A 270 -15.71 -8.75 -21.71
C GLY A 270 -14.42 -8.86 -22.53
N ALA A 271 -13.23 -8.83 -21.92
CA ALA A 271 -12.00 -9.14 -22.64
C ALA A 271 -12.11 -10.50 -23.33
N ARG A 272 -11.59 -10.60 -24.55
CA ARG A 272 -11.60 -11.85 -25.31
C ARG A 272 -10.68 -12.89 -24.68
N GLN A 273 -9.50 -12.47 -24.24
CA GLN A 273 -8.46 -13.29 -23.62
C GLN A 273 -7.56 -12.39 -22.78
N VAL A 274 -7.01 -12.94 -21.69
CA VAL A 274 -5.98 -12.31 -20.87
C VAL A 274 -4.75 -13.22 -20.81
N THR A 275 -3.58 -12.66 -21.10
CA THR A 275 -2.30 -13.31 -20.89
C THR A 275 -1.59 -12.63 -19.71
N HIS A 276 -1.32 -13.37 -18.66
CA HIS A 276 -0.59 -12.89 -17.48
C HIS A 276 0.88 -13.28 -17.57
N VAL A 277 1.77 -12.34 -17.22
CA VAL A 277 3.19 -12.62 -17.05
C VAL A 277 3.57 -12.28 -15.59
N GLU A 278 3.96 -13.30 -14.83
CA GLU A 278 4.32 -13.22 -13.43
C GLU A 278 5.47 -14.19 -13.11
N SER A 279 6.41 -13.76 -12.28
CA SER A 279 7.58 -14.58 -11.91
C SER A 279 7.33 -15.49 -10.70
N ALA A 280 6.45 -15.06 -9.78
CA ALA A 280 6.19 -15.74 -8.52
C ALA A 280 5.13 -16.85 -8.68
N ALA A 281 5.54 -18.11 -8.51
CA ALA A 281 4.61 -19.23 -8.61
C ALA A 281 3.43 -19.15 -7.63
N ARG A 282 3.68 -18.69 -6.38
CA ARG A 282 2.62 -18.51 -5.39
C ARG A 282 1.57 -17.50 -5.86
N SER A 283 1.98 -16.41 -6.47
CA SER A 283 1.03 -15.40 -7.00
C SER A 283 0.17 -15.95 -8.12
N ILE A 284 0.75 -16.78 -8.99
CA ILE A 284 0.02 -17.46 -10.10
C ILE A 284 -1.03 -18.43 -9.54
N GLU A 285 -0.68 -19.22 -8.53
CA GLU A 285 -1.61 -20.12 -7.86
C GLU A 285 -2.80 -19.36 -7.27
N TRP A 286 -2.55 -18.29 -6.55
CA TRP A 286 -3.59 -17.43 -6.00
C TRP A 286 -4.45 -16.78 -7.08
N GLY A 287 -3.81 -16.33 -8.16
CA GLY A 287 -4.51 -15.75 -9.30
C GLY A 287 -5.49 -16.73 -9.92
N SER A 288 -5.06 -17.96 -10.15
CA SER A 288 -5.94 -19.03 -10.71
C SER A 288 -7.16 -19.28 -9.81
N ARG A 289 -7.00 -19.20 -8.48
CA ARG A 289 -8.12 -19.32 -7.51
C ARG A 289 -9.08 -18.12 -7.63
N HIS A 290 -8.59 -16.89 -7.81
CA HIS A 290 -9.44 -15.71 -7.99
C HIS A 290 -10.35 -15.84 -9.21
N TYR A 291 -9.86 -16.42 -10.32
CA TYR A 291 -10.70 -16.71 -11.49
C TYR A 291 -11.83 -17.68 -11.15
N ALA A 292 -11.53 -18.78 -10.48
CA ALA A 292 -12.51 -19.78 -10.06
C ALA A 292 -13.56 -19.19 -9.11
N MET A 293 -13.14 -18.38 -8.12
CA MET A 293 -14.03 -17.72 -7.15
C MET A 293 -15.02 -16.77 -7.81
N ASN A 294 -14.69 -16.22 -8.97
CA ASN A 294 -15.54 -15.29 -9.73
C ASN A 294 -16.27 -15.96 -10.89
N GLY A 295 -16.23 -17.27 -11.01
CA GLY A 295 -16.92 -18.02 -12.08
C GLY A 295 -16.44 -17.67 -13.48
N LEU A 296 -15.18 -17.21 -13.61
CA LEU A 296 -14.59 -16.87 -14.89
C LEU A 296 -14.02 -18.11 -15.59
N GLU A 297 -14.19 -18.19 -16.90
CA GLU A 297 -13.73 -19.31 -17.71
C GLU A 297 -12.20 -19.43 -17.69
N PRO A 298 -11.62 -20.52 -17.17
CA PRO A 298 -10.16 -20.68 -17.09
C PRO A 298 -9.46 -20.63 -18.46
N GLY A 299 -10.12 -21.09 -19.53
CA GLY A 299 -9.58 -21.09 -20.91
C GLY A 299 -9.38 -19.69 -21.51
N ARG A 300 -9.91 -18.64 -20.88
CA ARG A 300 -9.71 -17.24 -21.33
C ARG A 300 -8.56 -16.54 -20.60
N ALA A 301 -7.90 -17.19 -19.65
CA ALA A 301 -6.75 -16.68 -18.91
C ALA A 301 -5.56 -17.61 -19.10
N GLU A 302 -4.48 -17.09 -19.64
CA GLU A 302 -3.20 -17.78 -19.77
C GLU A 302 -2.20 -17.23 -18.76
N TRP A 303 -1.51 -18.11 -18.02
CA TRP A 303 -0.47 -17.75 -17.09
C TRP A 303 0.91 -18.16 -17.58
N ILE A 304 1.82 -17.19 -17.65
CA ILE A 304 3.20 -17.40 -18.06
C ILE A 304 4.11 -17.06 -16.88
N LYS A 305 4.75 -18.09 -16.32
CA LYS A 305 5.75 -17.91 -15.28
C LYS A 305 7.08 -17.50 -15.91
N ALA A 306 7.37 -16.19 -15.94
CA ALA A 306 8.57 -15.65 -16.55
C ALA A 306 9.00 -14.33 -15.93
N ASN A 307 10.26 -13.92 -16.18
CA ASN A 307 10.68 -12.56 -16.03
C ASN A 307 10.05 -11.71 -17.15
N VAL A 308 9.39 -10.61 -16.78
CA VAL A 308 8.63 -9.77 -17.71
C VAL A 308 9.50 -9.20 -18.84
N TRP A 309 10.73 -8.75 -18.55
CA TRP A 309 11.64 -8.22 -19.58
C TRP A 309 12.08 -9.28 -20.57
N GLU A 310 12.36 -10.49 -20.09
CA GLU A 310 12.76 -11.61 -20.94
C GLU A 310 11.60 -12.07 -21.82
N ASP A 311 10.42 -12.17 -21.26
CA ASP A 311 9.20 -12.52 -21.98
C ASP A 311 8.90 -11.50 -23.07
N LEU A 312 8.86 -10.21 -22.74
CA LEU A 312 8.59 -9.14 -23.69
C LEU A 312 9.59 -9.09 -24.87
N ARG A 313 10.86 -9.43 -24.64
CA ARG A 313 11.88 -9.48 -25.72
C ARG A 313 11.65 -10.64 -26.69
N ARG A 314 11.08 -11.75 -26.23
CA ARG A 314 10.84 -12.95 -27.04
C ARG A 314 9.44 -13.01 -27.66
N ARG A 315 8.49 -12.31 -27.01
CA ARG A 315 7.09 -12.33 -27.42
C ARG A 315 6.89 -11.58 -28.74
N GLU A 316 6.26 -12.23 -29.72
CA GLU A 316 5.89 -11.61 -31.00
C GLU A 316 4.44 -11.14 -31.03
N ALA A 317 3.57 -11.79 -30.27
CA ALA A 317 2.14 -11.50 -30.23
C ALA A 317 1.85 -10.03 -29.91
N LYS A 318 0.82 -9.48 -30.56
CA LYS A 318 0.28 -8.15 -30.33
C LYS A 318 -1.02 -8.22 -29.55
N TYR A 319 -1.28 -7.18 -28.75
CA TYR A 319 -2.45 -7.08 -27.89
C TYR A 319 -3.18 -5.78 -28.11
N ASP A 320 -4.49 -5.79 -27.85
CA ASP A 320 -5.33 -4.60 -27.92
C ASP A 320 -5.20 -3.74 -26.66
N MET A 321 -4.75 -4.34 -25.53
CA MET A 321 -4.47 -3.65 -24.28
C MET A 321 -3.26 -4.29 -23.58
N VAL A 322 -2.37 -3.45 -23.05
CA VAL A 322 -1.26 -3.85 -22.16
C VAL A 322 -1.42 -3.14 -20.83
N ILE A 323 -1.33 -3.88 -19.74
CA ILE A 323 -1.30 -3.41 -18.36
C ILE A 323 0.13 -3.63 -17.87
N CYS A 324 0.77 -2.58 -17.35
CA CYS A 324 2.17 -2.61 -16.93
C CYS A 324 2.34 -1.94 -15.58
N ASP A 325 2.30 -2.74 -14.50
CA ASP A 325 2.39 -2.28 -13.11
C ASP A 325 3.63 -2.89 -12.41
N PRO A 326 4.85 -2.41 -12.73
CA PRO A 326 6.08 -2.96 -12.20
C PRO A 326 6.28 -2.61 -10.72
N PRO A 327 7.06 -3.41 -9.97
CA PRO A 327 7.50 -3.04 -8.63
C PRO A 327 8.35 -1.77 -8.65
N PRO A 328 8.61 -1.12 -7.49
CA PRO A 328 9.45 0.08 -7.41
C PRO A 328 10.85 -0.17 -7.97
N LEU A 329 11.23 0.50 -9.07
CA LEU A 329 12.54 0.37 -9.70
C LEU A 329 13.57 1.36 -9.12
N ALA A 330 13.14 2.40 -8.39
CA ALA A 330 13.99 3.28 -7.60
C ALA A 330 13.53 3.28 -6.14
N ARG A 331 14.42 2.91 -5.23
CA ARG A 331 14.19 2.98 -3.77
C ARG A 331 14.82 4.22 -3.14
N LYS A 332 15.89 4.74 -3.74
CA LYS A 332 16.64 5.92 -3.28
C LYS A 332 16.84 6.89 -4.45
N ARG A 333 17.07 8.18 -4.13
CA ARG A 333 17.39 9.19 -5.16
C ARG A 333 18.61 8.83 -6.01
N GLY A 334 19.60 8.14 -5.46
CA GLY A 334 20.77 7.67 -6.19
C GLY A 334 20.45 6.66 -7.30
N ASP A 335 19.31 5.96 -7.21
CA ASP A 335 18.89 4.95 -8.18
C ASP A 335 18.12 5.54 -9.36
N LEU A 336 17.83 6.87 -9.35
CA LEU A 336 16.93 7.52 -10.27
C LEU A 336 17.28 7.32 -11.74
N ALA A 337 18.56 7.51 -12.10
CA ALA A 337 19.01 7.37 -13.49
C ALA A 337 18.90 5.92 -14.00
N ALA A 338 19.19 4.95 -13.15
CA ALA A 338 19.04 3.52 -13.49
C ALA A 338 17.57 3.14 -13.62
N ALA A 339 16.73 3.60 -12.68
CA ALA A 339 15.30 3.37 -12.73
C ALA A 339 14.62 4.00 -13.94
N ALA A 340 15.00 5.25 -14.31
CA ALA A 340 14.48 5.91 -15.50
C ALA A 340 14.79 5.10 -16.77
N ARG A 341 16.00 4.55 -16.89
CA ARG A 341 16.37 3.65 -18.00
C ARG A 341 15.55 2.38 -17.99
N ALA A 342 15.35 1.76 -16.83
CA ALA A 342 14.58 0.53 -16.70
C ALA A 342 13.10 0.74 -17.03
N TYR A 343 12.48 1.81 -16.53
CA TYR A 343 11.11 2.18 -16.91
C TYR A 343 11.00 2.49 -18.41
N LYS A 344 11.99 3.16 -18.99
CA LYS A 344 12.00 3.45 -20.44
C LYS A 344 12.07 2.16 -21.25
N ASP A 345 12.99 1.23 -20.95
CA ASP A 345 13.11 -0.03 -21.66
C ASP A 345 11.84 -0.88 -21.53
N LEU A 346 11.28 -0.97 -20.32
CA LEU A 346 10.04 -1.71 -20.07
C LEU A 346 8.87 -1.16 -20.90
N ASN A 347 8.64 0.15 -20.88
CA ASN A 347 7.54 0.76 -21.63
C ASN A 347 7.79 0.73 -23.14
N ARG A 348 9.03 0.83 -23.61
CA ARG A 348 9.40 0.62 -25.02
C ARG A 348 9.02 -0.78 -25.51
N LEU A 349 9.33 -1.80 -24.70
CA LEU A 349 8.95 -3.18 -25.00
C LEU A 349 7.43 -3.36 -24.96
N ALA A 350 6.74 -2.77 -23.99
CA ALA A 350 5.28 -2.81 -23.89
C ALA A 350 4.61 -2.15 -25.12
N PHE A 351 5.06 -0.97 -25.55
CA PHE A 351 4.61 -0.34 -26.80
C PHE A 351 4.80 -1.25 -28.01
N GLY A 352 5.94 -1.96 -28.06
CA GLY A 352 6.23 -2.94 -29.08
C GLY A 352 5.25 -4.11 -29.12
N ARG A 353 4.46 -4.35 -28.08
CA ARG A 353 3.45 -5.44 -28.01
C ARG A 353 2.03 -4.96 -28.27
N LEU A 354 1.81 -3.68 -28.49
CA LEU A 354 0.49 -3.14 -28.82
C LEU A 354 0.20 -3.23 -30.31
N ALA A 355 -1.07 -3.52 -30.63
CA ALA A 355 -1.63 -3.35 -31.96
C ALA A 355 -1.86 -1.84 -32.23
N PRO A 356 -2.01 -1.41 -33.50
CA PRO A 356 -2.48 -0.07 -33.83
C PRO A 356 -3.84 0.22 -33.15
N GLY A 357 -3.99 1.38 -32.50
CA GLY A 357 -5.15 1.70 -31.68
C GLY A 357 -5.17 1.04 -30.30
N GLY A 358 -4.15 0.27 -29.95
CA GLY A 358 -4.04 -0.42 -28.67
C GLY A 358 -3.78 0.53 -27.49
N LEU A 359 -4.18 0.10 -26.31
CA LEU A 359 -4.13 0.86 -25.05
C LEU A 359 -3.01 0.36 -24.14
N LEU A 360 -2.24 1.29 -23.58
CA LEU A 360 -1.30 1.01 -22.48
C LEU A 360 -1.78 1.67 -21.19
N LEU A 361 -1.96 0.86 -20.16
CA LEU A 361 -2.08 1.34 -18.78
C LEU A 361 -0.75 1.06 -18.10
N THR A 362 -0.04 2.09 -17.64
CA THR A 362 1.29 1.92 -17.05
C THR A 362 1.51 2.79 -15.84
N TRP A 363 2.27 2.27 -14.84
CA TRP A 363 2.50 2.95 -13.57
C TRP A 363 3.96 2.96 -13.15
N SER A 364 4.26 3.90 -12.26
CA SER A 364 5.45 3.91 -11.41
C SER A 364 5.02 4.14 -9.96
N CYS A 365 5.40 3.24 -9.07
CA CYS A 365 5.27 3.39 -7.63
C CYS A 365 6.59 3.83 -6.95
N SER A 366 7.61 4.24 -7.73
CA SER A 366 8.88 4.75 -7.21
C SER A 366 8.74 6.18 -6.69
N GLY A 367 9.00 6.41 -5.40
CA GLY A 367 8.89 7.75 -4.78
C GLY A 367 9.84 8.80 -5.37
N ALA A 368 10.97 8.38 -5.98
CA ALA A 368 11.91 9.29 -6.63
C ALA A 368 11.50 9.70 -8.06
N VAL A 369 10.52 9.02 -8.67
CA VAL A 369 10.00 9.30 -10.01
C VAL A 369 8.68 10.02 -9.86
N ASP A 370 8.63 11.32 -10.16
CA ASP A 370 7.38 12.09 -10.18
C ASP A 370 6.62 11.92 -11.49
N ALA A 371 5.40 12.45 -11.56
CA ALA A 371 4.52 12.33 -12.73
C ALA A 371 5.13 12.97 -14.00
N THR A 372 5.84 14.10 -13.84
CA THR A 372 6.49 14.80 -14.95
C THR A 372 7.61 13.97 -15.55
N LEU A 373 8.49 13.44 -14.69
CA LEU A 373 9.60 12.58 -15.13
C LEU A 373 9.05 11.28 -15.74
N PHE A 374 8.01 10.68 -15.15
CA PHE A 374 7.43 9.45 -15.71
C PHE A 374 6.84 9.70 -17.11
N ARG A 375 6.18 10.83 -17.34
CA ARG A 375 5.71 11.24 -18.66
C ARG A 375 6.87 11.41 -19.66
N GLN A 376 7.98 12.01 -19.26
CA GLN A 376 9.19 12.14 -20.10
C GLN A 376 9.79 10.78 -20.46
N ILE A 377 9.80 9.84 -19.51
CA ILE A 377 10.24 8.46 -19.72
C ILE A 377 9.35 7.77 -20.76
N LEU A 378 8.02 7.92 -20.66
CA LEU A 378 7.08 7.34 -21.62
C LEU A 378 7.26 7.92 -23.03
N PHE A 379 7.49 9.24 -23.13
CA PHE A 379 7.78 9.87 -24.40
C PHE A 379 9.04 9.28 -25.06
N ALA A 380 10.13 9.18 -24.31
CA ALA A 380 11.37 8.57 -24.81
C ALA A 380 11.18 7.10 -25.21
N ALA A 381 10.38 6.33 -24.45
CA ALA A 381 10.04 4.95 -24.75
C ALA A 381 9.24 4.81 -26.06
N ALA A 382 8.27 5.70 -26.29
CA ALA A 382 7.47 5.72 -27.52
C ALA A 382 8.31 6.05 -28.76
N VAL A 383 9.20 7.06 -28.65
CA VAL A 383 10.16 7.42 -29.73
C VAL A 383 11.02 6.22 -30.10
N GLU A 384 11.64 5.54 -29.12
CA GLU A 384 12.48 4.36 -29.36
C GLU A 384 11.70 3.14 -29.87
N ALA A 385 10.41 3.04 -29.54
CA ALA A 385 9.53 2.01 -30.08
C ALA A 385 9.03 2.32 -31.50
N GLY A 386 9.29 3.53 -32.02
CA GLY A 386 8.82 3.97 -33.34
C GLY A 386 7.31 4.14 -33.43
N VAL A 387 6.62 4.49 -32.31
CA VAL A 387 5.16 4.65 -32.27
C VAL A 387 4.77 6.08 -31.92
N ARG A 388 3.63 6.52 -32.51
CA ARG A 388 2.97 7.76 -32.08
C ARG A 388 1.97 7.41 -31.00
N VAL A 389 1.93 8.22 -29.95
CA VAL A 389 1.04 7.98 -28.80
C VAL A 389 0.32 9.24 -28.37
N ALA A 390 -0.87 9.08 -27.79
CA ALA A 390 -1.59 10.14 -27.09
C ALA A 390 -1.89 9.72 -25.66
N LEU A 391 -1.75 10.65 -24.71
CA LEU A 391 -2.18 10.46 -23.33
C LEU A 391 -3.68 10.70 -23.25
N LEU A 392 -4.42 9.74 -22.69
CA LEU A 392 -5.87 9.83 -22.51
C LEU A 392 -6.24 10.25 -21.09
N ALA A 393 -5.50 9.76 -20.08
CA ALA A 393 -5.75 10.10 -18.69
C ALA A 393 -4.48 9.95 -17.84
N GLN A 394 -4.39 10.75 -16.79
CA GLN A 394 -3.47 10.51 -15.67
C GLN A 394 -4.16 9.56 -14.69
N LEU A 395 -3.41 8.61 -14.16
CA LEU A 395 -3.86 7.57 -13.23
C LEU A 395 -3.12 7.71 -11.90
N GLY A 396 -3.79 7.33 -10.82
CA GLY A 396 -3.24 7.39 -9.47
C GLY A 396 -3.80 6.30 -8.57
N ALA A 397 -3.58 6.44 -7.27
CA ALA A 397 -4.14 5.56 -6.27
C ALA A 397 -5.65 5.74 -6.14
N ALA A 398 -6.35 4.69 -5.70
CA ALA A 398 -7.79 4.71 -5.48
C ALA A 398 -8.19 5.69 -4.36
N ALA A 399 -9.46 6.12 -4.36
CA ALA A 399 -9.98 7.17 -3.48
C ALA A 399 -9.87 6.87 -1.96
N ASP A 400 -9.72 5.61 -1.58
CA ASP A 400 -9.43 5.20 -0.20
C ASP A 400 -7.95 5.39 0.21
N HIS A 401 -7.12 5.95 -0.67
CA HIS A 401 -5.74 6.36 -0.42
C HIS A 401 -5.62 7.90 -0.50
N PRO A 402 -6.29 8.66 0.38
CA PRO A 402 -6.24 10.12 0.33
C PRO A 402 -4.81 10.62 0.51
N ILE A 403 -4.51 11.75 -0.14
CA ILE A 403 -3.23 12.45 -0.04
C ILE A 403 -3.50 13.82 0.56
N ALA A 404 -2.82 14.16 1.66
CA ALA A 404 -2.91 15.50 2.21
C ALA A 404 -2.24 16.50 1.24
N LEU A 405 -2.95 17.55 0.83
CA LEU A 405 -2.43 18.55 -0.12
C LEU A 405 -1.11 19.18 0.33
N ALA A 406 -0.92 19.37 1.63
CA ALA A 406 0.31 19.89 2.21
C ALA A 406 1.45 18.84 2.27
N HIS A 407 1.20 17.58 1.88
CA HIS A 407 2.15 16.47 1.93
C HIS A 407 2.24 15.75 0.57
N PRO A 408 2.83 16.37 -0.46
CA PRO A 408 2.92 15.80 -1.80
C PRO A 408 3.72 14.49 -1.88
N GLN A 409 4.54 14.20 -0.87
CA GLN A 409 5.27 12.91 -0.76
C GLN A 409 4.35 11.70 -0.63
N GLY A 410 3.08 11.92 -0.28
CA GLY A 410 2.03 10.89 -0.28
C GLY A 410 1.62 10.42 -1.69
N GLU A 411 1.94 11.18 -2.74
CA GLU A 411 1.66 10.81 -4.13
C GLU A 411 2.68 9.81 -4.66
N TYR A 412 2.56 8.55 -4.23
CA TYR A 412 3.53 7.51 -4.58
C TYR A 412 3.18 6.74 -5.86
N LEU A 413 1.89 6.60 -6.23
CA LEU A 413 1.44 5.89 -7.43
C LEU A 413 1.12 6.88 -8.55
N LYS A 414 1.91 6.88 -9.61
CA LYS A 414 1.73 7.72 -10.79
C LYS A 414 1.58 6.82 -12.01
N GLY A 415 0.54 7.07 -12.83
CA GLY A 415 0.26 6.27 -14.01
C GLY A 415 -0.33 7.08 -15.16
N TRP A 416 -0.36 6.45 -16.32
CA TRP A 416 -0.92 7.01 -17.54
C TRP A 416 -1.70 5.95 -18.32
N LEU A 417 -2.85 6.35 -18.82
CA LEU A 417 -3.54 5.66 -19.91
C LEU A 417 -3.10 6.29 -21.23
N VAL A 418 -2.55 5.48 -22.10
CA VAL A 418 -1.96 5.90 -23.39
C VAL A 418 -2.60 5.10 -24.53
N VAL A 419 -2.84 5.73 -25.67
CA VAL A 419 -3.24 5.05 -26.91
C VAL A 419 -2.14 5.14 -27.94
N VAL A 420 -1.85 4.02 -28.63
CA VAL A 420 -0.99 3.99 -29.81
C VAL A 420 -1.82 4.44 -31.02
N GLN A 421 -1.41 5.52 -31.68
CA GLN A 421 -2.08 6.05 -32.84
C GLN A 421 -1.68 5.26 -34.11
N SER A 422 -2.62 5.04 -35.01
CA SER A 422 -2.31 4.52 -36.34
C SER A 422 -1.39 5.49 -37.08
N GLN A 423 -0.43 4.95 -37.81
CA GLN A 423 0.44 5.75 -38.68
C GLN A 423 -0.33 6.30 -39.85
#